data_85d422fc2bb9187a00915d588f0161a8
#
_entry.id   85d422fc2bb9187a00915d588f0161a8
#
_cell.length_a   1.000
_cell.length_b   1.000
_cell.length_c   1.000
_cell.angle_alpha   90.00
_cell.angle_beta   90.00
_cell.angle_gamma   90.00
#
_symmetry.space_group_name_H-M   'P 1'
#
loop_
_entity.id
_entity.type
_entity.pdbx_description
1 polymer ?
#
loop_
_entity_poly.entity_id
_entity_poly.type
_entity_poly.pdbx_seq_one_letter_code
_entity_poly.pdbx_strand_id
1 'polypeptide(L)'
;MEKDKPVEIKYQVLQWGPCIVHLKISEEFQQKLLKCAEEARKENKDFRDNLAGIIKEEYAYENRADYVEEISQFLTVYDEAYQKFKNEKYKVKPEYLLNSLWVNYMKKNEYNPPHDHSDYLSFVIFLKVPEEITKEQKDFVGNSAGPGSLSFLYGDGNRQSIPYQSVKPQDRDIFILILMVSTGCSKMDYDLNPWTTVLRGITND
;
A
#
# COMPACT_ATOMS: atom_id res chain seq x y z
N MET A 1 -35.05 0.00 -13.01
CA MET A 1 -33.76 -0.48 -12.50
C MET A 1 -32.69 0.11 -13.41
N GLU A 2 -32.04 1.18 -13.00
CA GLU A 2 -30.84 1.70 -13.66
C GLU A 2 -29.76 0.65 -13.53
N LYS A 3 -29.23 0.20 -14.66
CA LYS A 3 -28.05 -0.67 -14.67
C LYS A 3 -26.88 0.17 -14.16
N ASP A 4 -26.28 -0.25 -13.05
CA ASP A 4 -25.05 0.36 -12.55
C ASP A 4 -24.04 0.48 -13.67
N LYS A 5 -23.59 1.71 -13.93
CA LYS A 5 -22.54 1.95 -14.92
C LYS A 5 -21.28 1.27 -14.41
N PRO A 6 -20.58 0.51 -15.29
CA PRO A 6 -19.33 -0.11 -14.88
C PRO A 6 -18.36 0.97 -14.39
N VAL A 7 -17.78 0.75 -13.22
CA VAL A 7 -16.77 1.64 -12.66
C VAL A 7 -15.49 1.51 -13.51
N GLU A 8 -15.07 2.62 -14.13
CA GLU A 8 -13.80 2.66 -14.86
C GLU A 8 -12.64 2.77 -13.88
N ILE A 9 -11.87 1.70 -13.73
CA ILE A 9 -10.67 1.67 -12.87
C ILE A 9 -9.46 2.08 -13.71
N LYS A 10 -8.86 3.24 -13.41
CA LYS A 10 -7.62 3.71 -14.05
C LYS A 10 -6.43 3.23 -13.26
N TYR A 11 -5.44 2.67 -13.95
CA TYR A 11 -4.21 2.18 -13.32
C TYR A 11 -2.97 2.54 -14.14
N GLN A 12 -1.83 2.59 -13.47
CA GLN A 12 -0.51 2.71 -14.08
C GLN A 12 0.33 1.49 -13.71
N VAL A 13 0.98 0.89 -14.69
CA VAL A 13 1.97 -0.15 -14.48
C VAL A 13 3.35 0.47 -14.45
N LEU A 14 4.06 0.32 -13.33
CA LEU A 14 5.43 0.78 -13.19
C LEU A 14 6.36 -0.40 -13.52
N GLN A 15 6.99 -0.35 -14.67
CA GLN A 15 7.91 -1.39 -15.16
C GLN A 15 9.33 -1.12 -14.61
N TRP A 16 9.60 -1.76 -13.49
CA TRP A 16 10.92 -1.70 -12.86
C TRP A 16 11.24 -3.03 -12.17
N GLY A 17 11.74 -4.00 -12.89
CA GLY A 17 12.00 -5.35 -12.36
C GLY A 17 10.72 -6.09 -11.98
N PRO A 18 10.18 -5.97 -10.75
CA PRO A 18 8.86 -6.49 -10.40
C PRO A 18 7.72 -5.66 -10.99
N CYS A 19 6.57 -6.30 -11.21
CA CYS A 19 5.36 -5.59 -11.58
C CYS A 19 4.77 -4.91 -10.34
N ILE A 20 4.63 -3.60 -10.40
CA ILE A 20 3.93 -2.81 -9.39
C ILE A 20 2.75 -2.15 -10.10
N VAL A 21 1.55 -2.33 -9.57
CA VAL A 21 0.34 -1.72 -10.11
C VAL A 21 -0.11 -0.60 -9.19
N HIS A 22 -0.23 0.60 -9.74
CA HIS A 22 -0.72 1.78 -9.05
C HIS A 22 -2.13 2.13 -9.52
N LEU A 23 -3.05 2.29 -8.58
CA LEU A 23 -4.45 2.62 -8.79
C LEU A 23 -4.90 3.70 -7.81
N LYS A 24 -6.13 4.17 -8.00
CA LYS A 24 -6.84 4.94 -6.96
C LYS A 24 -8.10 4.19 -6.53
N ILE A 25 -8.30 4.10 -5.22
CA ILE A 25 -9.55 3.59 -4.67
C ILE A 25 -10.66 4.65 -4.79
N SER A 26 -11.91 4.21 -4.75
CA SER A 26 -13.05 5.12 -4.71
C SER A 26 -13.09 5.90 -3.38
N GLU A 27 -13.76 7.05 -3.40
CA GLU A 27 -13.98 7.82 -2.17
C GLU A 27 -14.86 7.07 -1.16
N GLU A 28 -15.85 6.36 -1.64
CA GLU A 28 -16.72 5.52 -0.82
C GLU A 28 -15.91 4.44 -0.07
N PHE A 29 -15.03 3.74 -0.78
CA PHE A 29 -14.18 2.71 -0.17
C PHE A 29 -13.17 3.34 0.81
N GLN A 30 -12.60 4.51 0.49
CA GLN A 30 -11.76 5.26 1.42
C GLN A 30 -12.51 5.58 2.72
N GLN A 31 -13.74 6.11 2.65
CA GLN A 31 -14.53 6.44 3.83
C GLN A 31 -14.88 5.19 4.67
N LYS A 32 -15.19 4.08 4.00
CA LYS A 32 -15.41 2.79 4.67
C LYS A 32 -14.16 2.36 5.46
N LEU A 33 -12.98 2.42 4.85
CA LEU A 33 -11.71 2.08 5.50
C LEU A 33 -11.37 3.04 6.65
N LEU A 34 -11.57 4.36 6.47
CA LEU A 34 -11.34 5.34 7.52
C LEU A 34 -12.24 5.12 8.75
N LYS A 35 -13.52 4.83 8.53
CA LYS A 35 -14.45 4.53 9.62
C LYS A 35 -13.96 3.33 10.43
N CYS A 36 -13.59 2.25 9.78
CA CYS A 36 -13.11 1.05 10.46
C CYS A 36 -11.73 1.26 11.11
N ALA A 37 -10.88 2.11 10.52
CA ALA A 37 -9.64 2.53 11.15
C ALA A 37 -9.87 3.20 12.50
N GLU A 38 -10.83 4.12 12.57
CA GLU A 38 -11.21 4.79 13.82
C GLU A 38 -11.85 3.83 14.84
N GLU A 39 -12.62 2.85 14.39
CA GLU A 39 -13.18 1.81 15.24
C GLU A 39 -12.06 0.93 15.82
N ALA A 40 -11.15 0.43 15.00
CA ALA A 40 -9.99 -0.36 15.43
C ALA A 40 -9.11 0.39 16.44
N ARG A 41 -8.91 1.69 16.20
CA ARG A 41 -8.19 2.58 17.11
C ARG A 41 -8.88 2.74 18.45
N LYS A 42 -10.19 3.00 18.47
CA LYS A 42 -10.99 3.14 19.70
C LYS A 42 -11.00 1.85 20.53
N GLU A 43 -11.05 0.71 19.88
CA GLU A 43 -11.03 -0.60 20.52
C GLU A 43 -9.61 -1.07 20.90
N ASN A 44 -8.59 -0.29 20.54
CA ASN A 44 -7.18 -0.57 20.77
C ASN A 44 -6.75 -1.96 20.27
N LYS A 45 -7.11 -2.29 19.02
CA LYS A 45 -6.75 -3.55 18.35
C LYS A 45 -5.26 -3.54 17.95
N ASP A 46 -4.39 -3.38 18.92
CA ASP A 46 -2.95 -3.24 18.74
C ASP A 46 -2.35 -4.35 17.88
N PHE A 47 -1.61 -3.98 16.84
CA PHE A 47 -1.00 -4.89 15.89
C PHE A 47 0.51 -4.71 15.75
N ARG A 48 1.13 -3.82 16.53
CA ARG A 48 2.54 -3.41 16.43
C ARG A 48 3.53 -4.57 16.54
N ASP A 49 3.25 -5.56 17.34
CA ASP A 49 4.13 -6.72 17.54
C ASP A 49 4.32 -7.57 16.28
N ASN A 50 3.50 -7.34 15.26
CA ASN A 50 3.54 -8.05 13.98
C ASN A 50 4.24 -7.25 12.87
N LEU A 51 4.71 -6.03 13.17
CA LEU A 51 5.14 -5.08 12.15
C LEU A 51 6.58 -4.61 12.37
N ALA A 52 7.22 -4.19 11.27
CA ALA A 52 8.62 -3.77 11.28
C ALA A 52 8.80 -2.27 11.61
N GLY A 53 7.72 -1.49 11.60
CA GLY A 53 7.76 -0.04 11.72
C GLY A 53 8.13 0.47 13.12
N ILE A 54 8.68 1.68 13.17
CA ILE A 54 8.76 2.48 14.40
C ILE A 54 7.54 3.41 14.39
N ILE A 55 6.36 2.83 14.54
CA ILE A 55 5.07 3.50 14.51
C ILE A 55 4.34 3.15 15.81
N LYS A 56 3.80 4.16 16.47
CA LYS A 56 3.18 3.98 17.79
C LYS A 56 1.72 3.54 17.73
N GLU A 57 1.05 3.82 16.63
CA GLU A 57 -0.36 3.56 16.46
C GLU A 57 -0.60 2.71 15.20
N GLU A 58 -0.70 1.41 15.39
CA GLU A 58 -0.97 0.41 14.35
C GLU A 58 -2.02 -0.56 14.86
N TYR A 59 -3.12 -0.70 14.13
CA TYR A 59 -4.29 -1.44 14.58
C TYR A 59 -4.79 -2.42 13.51
N ALA A 60 -5.12 -3.64 13.94
CA ALA A 60 -5.71 -4.64 13.06
C ALA A 60 -7.17 -4.30 12.73
N TYR A 61 -7.56 -4.52 11.48
CA TYR A 61 -8.98 -4.56 11.11
C TYR A 61 -9.58 -5.92 11.49
N GLU A 62 -10.70 -5.90 12.17
CA GLU A 62 -11.57 -7.06 12.27
C GLU A 62 -12.41 -7.22 10.99
N ASN A 63 -13.09 -8.34 10.85
CA ASN A 63 -14.04 -8.60 9.78
C ASN A 63 -13.47 -8.37 8.35
N ARG A 64 -12.28 -8.91 8.10
CA ARG A 64 -11.62 -8.82 6.77
C ARG A 64 -12.53 -9.22 5.61
N ALA A 65 -13.50 -10.10 5.86
CA ALA A 65 -14.49 -10.50 4.87
C ALA A 65 -15.26 -9.32 4.26
N ASP A 66 -15.47 -8.26 5.03
CA ASP A 66 -16.22 -7.07 4.58
C ASP A 66 -15.50 -6.26 3.49
N TYR A 67 -14.20 -6.54 3.27
CA TYR A 67 -13.37 -5.83 2.29
C TYR A 67 -12.97 -6.67 1.09
N VAL A 68 -13.29 -7.97 1.13
CA VAL A 68 -12.84 -8.93 0.10
C VAL A 68 -13.39 -8.56 -1.27
N GLU A 69 -14.62 -8.10 -1.36
CA GLU A 69 -15.24 -7.75 -2.64
C GLU A 69 -14.52 -6.60 -3.32
N GLU A 70 -14.30 -5.49 -2.61
CA GLU A 70 -13.60 -4.31 -3.16
C GLU A 70 -12.15 -4.63 -3.50
N ILE A 71 -11.45 -5.36 -2.62
CA ILE A 71 -10.05 -5.74 -2.83
C ILE A 71 -9.93 -6.69 -4.02
N SER A 72 -10.84 -7.62 -4.21
CA SER A 72 -10.85 -8.57 -5.34
C SER A 72 -10.93 -7.86 -6.70
N GLN A 73 -11.60 -6.72 -6.80
CA GLN A 73 -11.64 -5.91 -8.02
C GLN A 73 -10.24 -5.40 -8.38
N PHE A 74 -9.48 -4.91 -7.39
CA PHE A 74 -8.11 -4.44 -7.62
C PHE A 74 -7.15 -5.58 -7.96
N LEU A 75 -7.34 -6.77 -7.36
CA LEU A 75 -6.56 -7.96 -7.68
C LEU A 75 -6.83 -8.44 -9.11
N THR A 76 -8.06 -8.35 -9.58
CA THR A 76 -8.40 -8.65 -10.99
C THR A 76 -7.63 -7.73 -11.93
N VAL A 77 -7.58 -6.43 -11.63
CA VAL A 77 -6.79 -5.46 -12.43
C VAL A 77 -5.29 -5.77 -12.36
N TYR A 78 -4.80 -6.15 -11.17
CA TYR A 78 -3.41 -6.57 -11.01
C TYR A 78 -3.07 -7.78 -11.88
N ASP A 79 -3.91 -8.81 -11.88
CA ASP A 79 -3.71 -10.03 -12.69
C ASP A 79 -3.65 -9.72 -14.19
N GLU A 80 -4.55 -8.88 -14.68
CA GLU A 80 -4.53 -8.46 -16.08
C GLU A 80 -3.27 -7.67 -16.42
N ALA A 81 -2.85 -6.76 -15.55
CA ALA A 81 -1.64 -5.98 -15.73
C ALA A 81 -0.38 -6.86 -15.68
N TYR A 82 -0.33 -7.80 -14.74
CA TYR A 82 0.78 -8.74 -14.60
C TYR A 82 0.92 -9.66 -15.81
N GLN A 83 -0.17 -10.22 -16.34
CA GLN A 83 -0.15 -11.03 -17.55
C GLN A 83 0.36 -10.22 -18.76
N LYS A 84 -0.07 -8.97 -18.91
CA LYS A 84 0.44 -8.06 -19.95
C LYS A 84 1.93 -7.76 -19.76
N PHE A 85 2.35 -7.50 -18.53
CA PHE A 85 3.74 -7.24 -18.17
C PHE A 85 4.65 -8.43 -18.49
N LYS A 86 4.21 -9.65 -18.17
CA LYS A 86 4.95 -10.89 -18.47
C LYS A 86 4.83 -11.35 -19.91
N ASN A 87 3.88 -10.80 -20.68
CA ASN A 87 3.46 -11.31 -21.97
C ASN A 87 3.06 -12.79 -21.94
N GLU A 88 2.41 -13.19 -20.85
CA GLU A 88 1.98 -14.56 -20.58
C GLU A 88 0.54 -14.55 -20.06
N LYS A 89 -0.18 -15.64 -20.31
CA LYS A 89 -1.51 -15.86 -19.70
C LYS A 89 -1.40 -16.89 -18.60
N TYR A 90 -2.17 -16.70 -17.55
CA TYR A 90 -2.30 -17.71 -16.52
C TYR A 90 -2.87 -19.01 -17.12
N LYS A 91 -2.26 -20.14 -16.82
CA LYS A 91 -2.80 -21.46 -17.12
C LYS A 91 -3.99 -21.79 -16.22
N VAL A 92 -3.90 -21.36 -14.98
CA VAL A 92 -4.95 -21.47 -13.96
C VAL A 92 -5.09 -20.07 -13.34
N LYS A 93 -6.32 -19.57 -13.18
CA LYS A 93 -6.55 -18.28 -12.53
C LYS A 93 -6.15 -18.41 -11.06
N PRO A 94 -5.31 -17.50 -10.53
CA PRO A 94 -4.96 -17.54 -9.12
C PRO A 94 -6.17 -17.24 -8.24
N GLU A 95 -6.27 -17.94 -7.12
CA GLU A 95 -7.21 -17.64 -6.06
C GLU A 95 -6.46 -16.93 -4.93
N TYR A 96 -7.05 -15.90 -4.36
CA TYR A 96 -6.42 -15.07 -3.35
C TYR A 96 -7.20 -15.08 -2.04
N LEU A 97 -6.50 -15.26 -0.95
CA LEU A 97 -7.03 -15.12 0.40
C LEU A 97 -6.47 -13.85 1.05
N LEU A 98 -7.35 -12.99 1.55
CA LEU A 98 -6.96 -11.82 2.35
C LEU A 98 -6.53 -12.28 3.75
N ASN A 99 -5.23 -12.42 3.95
CA ASN A 99 -4.64 -12.99 5.16
C ASN A 99 -4.65 -12.03 6.37
N SER A 100 -4.24 -10.76 6.19
CA SER A 100 -4.29 -9.73 7.24
C SER A 100 -4.58 -8.36 6.66
N LEU A 101 -5.12 -7.47 7.48
CA LEU A 101 -5.40 -6.09 7.15
C LEU A 101 -5.20 -5.25 8.41
N TRP A 102 -4.44 -4.17 8.31
CA TRP A 102 -4.20 -3.25 9.43
C TRP A 102 -4.03 -1.82 8.96
N VAL A 103 -4.12 -0.87 9.88
CA VAL A 103 -3.95 0.55 9.63
C VAL A 103 -2.79 1.11 10.45
N ASN A 104 -2.01 1.98 9.82
CA ASN A 104 -0.92 2.72 10.43
C ASN A 104 -1.31 4.20 10.54
N TYR A 105 -1.20 4.77 11.73
CA TYR A 105 -1.29 6.21 11.98
C TYR A 105 0.12 6.76 12.22
N MET A 106 0.83 7.03 11.14
CA MET A 106 2.21 7.47 11.18
C MET A 106 2.32 8.95 11.53
N LYS A 107 3.10 9.27 12.55
CA LYS A 107 3.35 10.63 13.06
C LYS A 107 4.75 11.11 12.72
N LYS A 108 5.04 12.36 13.08
CA LYS A 108 6.38 12.94 13.00
C LYS A 108 7.42 12.02 13.64
N ASN A 109 8.57 11.91 12.97
CA ASN A 109 9.69 11.07 13.37
C ASN A 109 9.43 9.55 13.36
N GLU A 110 8.25 9.13 12.98
CA GLU A 110 7.94 7.72 12.74
C GLU A 110 8.23 7.35 11.29
N TYR A 111 8.59 6.12 11.07
CA TYR A 111 8.85 5.60 9.73
C TYR A 111 8.70 4.08 9.70
N ASN A 112 8.48 3.57 8.52
CA ASN A 112 8.49 2.15 8.26
C ASN A 112 9.78 1.82 7.51
N PRO A 113 10.74 1.12 8.14
CA PRO A 113 11.99 0.76 7.47
C PRO A 113 11.73 -0.19 6.29
N PRO A 114 12.67 -0.33 5.37
CA PRO A 114 12.59 -1.39 4.37
C PRO A 114 12.44 -2.75 5.05
N HIS A 115 11.41 -3.49 4.64
CA HIS A 115 11.09 -4.81 5.17
C HIS A 115 10.45 -5.67 4.11
N ASP A 116 10.52 -6.97 4.29
CA ASP A 116 9.93 -7.97 3.41
C ASP A 116 8.57 -8.41 3.95
N HIS A 117 7.75 -8.92 3.04
CA HIS A 117 6.46 -9.50 3.35
C HIS A 117 6.50 -11.01 3.07
N SER A 118 5.84 -11.81 3.88
CA SER A 118 5.82 -13.28 3.75
C SER A 118 4.72 -13.81 2.81
N ASP A 119 3.85 -12.94 2.34
CA ASP A 119 2.70 -13.31 1.51
C ASP A 119 2.97 -13.19 0.02
N TYR A 120 2.17 -13.84 -0.83
CA TYR A 120 2.33 -13.83 -2.27
C TYR A 120 2.22 -12.43 -2.91
N LEU A 121 1.22 -11.66 -2.48
CA LEU A 121 1.03 -10.26 -2.86
C LEU A 121 0.93 -9.39 -1.62
N SER A 122 1.39 -8.16 -1.75
CA SER A 122 1.16 -7.10 -0.77
C SER A 122 0.56 -5.89 -1.45
N PHE A 123 -0.21 -5.11 -0.68
CA PHE A 123 -0.68 -3.82 -1.13
C PHE A 123 -0.59 -2.79 -0.01
N VAL A 124 -0.48 -1.53 -0.39
CA VAL A 124 -0.53 -0.39 0.50
C VAL A 124 -1.54 0.63 -0.03
N ILE A 125 -2.46 1.07 0.84
CA ILE A 125 -3.45 2.10 0.52
C ILE A 125 -3.17 3.34 1.36
N PHE A 126 -3.05 4.50 0.72
CA PHE A 126 -2.89 5.79 1.40
C PHE A 126 -4.26 6.41 1.59
N LEU A 127 -4.84 6.25 2.80
CA LEU A 127 -6.16 6.74 3.12
C LEU A 127 -6.17 8.27 3.31
N LYS A 128 -5.10 8.81 3.91
CA LYS A 128 -4.94 10.24 4.14
C LYS A 128 -3.48 10.63 4.12
N VAL A 129 -3.14 11.57 3.26
CA VAL A 129 -1.81 12.17 3.16
C VAL A 129 -1.92 13.64 3.54
N PRO A 130 -1.28 14.10 4.63
CA PRO A 130 -1.34 15.49 5.05
C PRO A 130 -0.79 16.45 3.99
N GLU A 131 -1.43 17.61 3.81
CA GLU A 131 -0.97 18.63 2.85
C GLU A 131 0.44 19.16 3.16
N GLU A 132 0.83 19.14 4.43
CA GLU A 132 2.14 19.55 4.90
C GLU A 132 3.26 18.75 4.26
N ILE A 133 3.03 17.47 4.00
CA ILE A 133 4.00 16.60 3.30
C ILE A 133 4.20 17.07 1.87
N THR A 134 3.14 17.48 1.20
CA THR A 134 3.24 18.02 -0.15
C THR A 134 4.07 19.32 -0.17
N LYS A 135 3.94 20.16 0.85
CA LYS A 135 4.76 21.37 1.01
C LYS A 135 6.22 21.03 1.28
N GLU A 136 6.46 20.15 2.26
CA GLU A 136 7.80 19.66 2.60
C GLU A 136 8.51 19.03 1.41
N GLN A 137 7.80 18.23 0.62
CA GLN A 137 8.34 17.64 -0.60
C GLN A 137 8.71 18.66 -1.68
N LYS A 138 7.99 19.80 -1.76
CA LYS A 138 8.31 20.89 -2.69
C LYS A 138 9.56 21.66 -2.26
N ASP A 139 9.73 21.84 -0.95
CA ASP A 139 10.84 22.59 -0.37
C ASP A 139 12.09 21.72 -0.19
N PHE A 140 11.96 20.42 -0.37
CA PHE A 140 13.07 19.48 -0.21
C PHE A 140 14.12 19.64 -1.28
N VAL A 141 15.35 19.93 -0.84
CA VAL A 141 16.55 20.06 -1.68
C VAL A 141 17.48 18.88 -1.38
N GLY A 142 17.45 17.86 -2.23
CA GLY A 142 18.27 16.67 -2.05
C GLY A 142 18.17 15.73 -3.24
N ASN A 143 19.04 14.73 -3.29
CA ASN A 143 19.09 13.73 -4.36
C ASN A 143 18.33 12.42 -4.01
N SER A 144 17.60 12.41 -2.91
CA SER A 144 16.73 11.29 -2.50
C SER A 144 15.27 11.58 -2.86
N ALA A 145 14.39 10.60 -2.63
CA ALA A 145 12.95 10.73 -2.89
C ALA A 145 12.26 11.82 -2.05
N GLY A 146 12.90 12.25 -0.96
CA GLY A 146 12.36 13.24 -0.03
C GLY A 146 11.42 12.64 1.03
N PRO A 147 10.96 13.49 1.94
CA PRO A 147 10.12 13.07 3.06
C PRO A 147 8.79 12.50 2.58
N GLY A 148 8.23 11.56 3.36
CA GLY A 148 6.94 10.96 3.08
C GLY A 148 6.84 10.13 1.80
N SER A 149 7.97 9.74 1.20
CA SER A 149 7.98 8.90 0.01
C SER A 149 7.86 7.42 0.37
N LEU A 150 7.09 6.68 -0.43
CA LEU A 150 7.08 5.22 -0.42
C LEU A 150 8.18 4.72 -1.35
N SER A 151 9.04 3.86 -0.84
CA SER A 151 10.14 3.26 -1.61
C SER A 151 9.95 1.77 -1.77
N PHE A 152 10.17 1.30 -2.98
CA PHE A 152 10.19 -0.11 -3.35
C PHE A 152 11.65 -0.48 -3.65
N LEU A 153 12.14 -1.53 -3.01
CA LEU A 153 13.50 -2.03 -3.21
C LEU A 153 13.43 -3.42 -3.81
N TYR A 154 14.29 -3.69 -4.78
CA TYR A 154 14.34 -4.97 -5.46
C TYR A 154 15.78 -5.38 -5.73
N GLY A 155 16.14 -6.61 -5.37
CA GLY A 155 17.46 -7.19 -5.63
C GLY A 155 17.95 -8.08 -4.49
N ASP A 156 18.99 -8.83 -4.76
CA ASP A 156 19.59 -9.83 -3.85
C ASP A 156 20.60 -9.25 -2.84
N GLY A 157 20.73 -7.94 -2.77
CA GLY A 157 21.69 -7.27 -1.87
C GLY A 157 23.17 -7.45 -2.21
N ASN A 158 23.52 -8.30 -3.20
CA ASN A 158 24.91 -8.57 -3.58
C ASN A 158 25.51 -7.53 -4.53
N ARG A 159 24.73 -6.52 -4.93
CA ARG A 159 25.18 -5.45 -5.81
C ARG A 159 25.62 -4.24 -5.01
N GLN A 160 26.55 -3.48 -5.54
CA GLN A 160 27.01 -2.22 -4.93
C GLN A 160 25.91 -1.15 -4.81
N SER A 161 24.78 -1.33 -5.49
CA SER A 161 23.58 -0.51 -5.36
C SER A 161 22.34 -1.39 -5.42
N ILE A 162 21.44 -1.21 -4.45
CA ILE A 162 20.10 -1.83 -4.48
C ILE A 162 19.24 -0.96 -5.38
N PRO A 163 18.67 -1.50 -6.47
CA PRO A 163 17.71 -0.76 -7.27
C PRO A 163 16.51 -0.38 -6.42
N TYR A 164 16.10 0.87 -6.47
CA TYR A 164 14.89 1.32 -5.80
C TYR A 164 14.06 2.22 -6.68
N GLN A 165 12.76 2.19 -6.48
CA GLN A 165 11.80 3.14 -7.03
C GLN A 165 11.09 3.82 -5.88
N SER A 166 11.00 5.14 -5.93
CA SER A 166 10.24 5.87 -4.92
C SER A 166 9.11 6.65 -5.57
N VAL A 167 8.00 6.73 -4.85
CA VAL A 167 6.81 7.47 -5.27
C VAL A 167 6.37 8.41 -4.15
N LYS A 168 5.72 9.50 -4.53
CA LYS A 168 5.08 10.44 -3.62
C LYS A 168 3.60 10.11 -3.58
N PRO A 169 3.13 9.41 -2.54
CA PRO A 169 1.74 8.98 -2.48
C PRO A 169 0.80 10.16 -2.28
N GLN A 170 -0.43 9.97 -2.73
CA GLN A 170 -1.55 10.89 -2.55
C GLN A 170 -2.72 10.14 -1.91
N ASP A 171 -3.70 10.88 -1.43
CA ASP A 171 -4.94 10.31 -0.95
C ASP A 171 -5.55 9.34 -1.97
N ARG A 172 -5.98 8.20 -1.47
CA ARG A 172 -6.59 7.10 -2.23
C ARG A 172 -5.65 6.33 -3.17
N ASP A 173 -4.35 6.61 -3.18
CA ASP A 173 -3.42 5.76 -3.91
C ASP A 173 -3.38 4.36 -3.30
N ILE A 174 -3.43 3.34 -4.17
CA ILE A 174 -3.13 1.96 -3.83
C ILE A 174 -2.01 1.44 -4.72
N PHE A 175 -1.03 0.80 -4.12
CA PHE A 175 0.06 0.11 -4.80
C PHE A 175 -0.03 -1.37 -4.48
N ILE A 176 -0.05 -2.21 -5.51
CA ILE A 176 -0.09 -3.68 -5.40
C ILE A 176 1.19 -4.24 -5.98
N LEU A 177 1.85 -5.12 -5.24
CA LEU A 177 3.18 -5.64 -5.58
C LEU A 177 3.34 -7.11 -5.17
N ILE A 178 4.22 -7.80 -5.88
CA ILE A 178 4.61 -9.17 -5.56
C ILE A 178 5.67 -9.21 -4.44
N LEU A 179 5.73 -10.30 -3.73
CA LEU A 179 6.57 -10.58 -2.56
C LEU A 179 8.05 -10.20 -2.65
N MET A 180 8.66 -10.19 -3.83
CA MET A 180 10.11 -9.97 -4.01
C MET A 180 10.53 -8.50 -3.87
N VAL A 181 9.65 -7.63 -3.32
CA VAL A 181 9.89 -6.20 -3.18
C VAL A 181 9.82 -5.81 -1.72
N SER A 182 10.93 -5.33 -1.17
CA SER A 182 10.92 -4.69 0.13
C SER A 182 10.33 -3.28 0.01
N THR A 183 9.51 -2.89 0.97
CA THR A 183 8.91 -1.56 1.02
C THR A 183 9.36 -0.78 2.24
N GLY A 184 9.46 0.53 2.12
CA GLY A 184 9.77 1.41 3.24
C GLY A 184 9.26 2.83 2.99
N CYS A 185 8.90 3.52 4.06
CA CYS A 185 8.44 4.89 4.01
C CYS A 185 9.44 5.82 4.70
N SER A 186 9.80 6.92 4.04
CA SER A 186 10.77 7.89 4.56
C SER A 186 10.22 8.68 5.75
N LYS A 187 11.10 9.01 6.67
CA LYS A 187 10.82 9.83 7.84
C LYS A 187 10.23 11.19 7.47
N MET A 188 9.34 11.69 8.29
CA MET A 188 8.68 12.99 8.18
C MET A 188 9.02 13.90 9.36
N ASP A 189 8.99 15.21 9.13
CA ASP A 189 9.39 16.21 10.14
C ASP A 189 8.24 16.99 10.81
N TYR A 190 6.98 16.73 10.48
CA TYR A 190 5.82 17.48 10.99
C TYR A 190 4.92 16.70 11.95
N ASP A 191 4.35 17.42 12.91
CA ASP A 191 3.51 16.93 14.02
C ASP A 191 2.00 17.04 13.70
N LEU A 192 1.59 16.83 12.46
CA LEU A 192 0.21 17.04 12.04
C LEU A 192 -0.40 15.75 11.50
N ASN A 193 -1.67 15.56 11.76
CA ASN A 193 -2.55 14.44 11.38
C ASN A 193 -1.86 13.17 10.82
N PRO A 194 -1.95 12.05 11.53
CA PRO A 194 -1.23 10.84 11.14
C PRO A 194 -1.62 10.36 9.74
N TRP A 195 -0.64 9.85 9.01
CA TRP A 195 -0.90 9.06 7.83
C TRP A 195 -1.73 7.85 8.20
N THR A 196 -2.75 7.60 7.42
CA THR A 196 -3.53 6.39 7.56
C THR A 196 -3.26 5.51 6.36
N THR A 197 -2.60 4.40 6.59
CA THR A 197 -2.23 3.43 5.55
C THR A 197 -2.79 2.08 5.91
N VAL A 198 -3.30 1.36 4.93
CA VAL A 198 -3.69 -0.05 5.10
C VAL A 198 -2.66 -0.90 4.39
N LEU A 199 -2.00 -1.76 5.13
CA LEU A 199 -1.00 -2.69 4.63
C LEU A 199 -1.50 -4.12 4.71
N ARG A 200 -1.03 -4.98 3.76
CA ARG A 200 -1.54 -6.32 3.73
C ARG A 200 -0.80 -7.39 2.92
N GLY A 201 -0.96 -8.64 3.33
CA GLY A 201 -0.53 -9.83 2.62
C GLY A 201 -1.68 -10.65 2.02
N ILE A 202 -1.45 -11.23 0.88
CA ILE A 202 -2.36 -12.12 0.16
C ILE A 202 -1.61 -13.40 -0.17
N THR A 203 -2.12 -14.54 0.29
CA THR A 203 -1.60 -15.86 -0.07
C THR A 203 -2.26 -16.36 -1.35
N ASN A 204 -1.52 -17.16 -2.11
CA ASN A 204 -2.05 -17.92 -3.23
C ASN A 204 -2.18 -19.38 -2.75
N ASP A 205 -3.40 -19.89 -2.68
CA ASP A 205 -3.68 -21.30 -2.39
C ASP A 205 -3.54 -22.14 -3.64
#